data_af4338d7d7305be062bc7edb61ab7c30
#
_entry.id   af4338d7d7305be062bc7edb61ab7c30
#
_cell.length_a   1.000
_cell.length_b   1.000
_cell.length_c   1.000
_cell.angle_alpha   90.00
_cell.angle_beta   90.00
_cell.angle_gamma   90.00
#
_symmetry.space_group_name_H-M   'P 1'
#
loop_
_entity.id
_entity.type
_entity.pdbx_description
1 polymer ?
#
loop_
_entity_poly.entity_id
_entity_poly.type
_entity_poly.pdbx_seq_one_letter_code
_entity_poly.pdbx_strand_id
1 'polypeptide(L)'
;MDILDLIRGAQGGGAVQQLGQQFGLDDRQVSAALSALVPALAAGAQRNASDAQGLEGLIGALTGGQHQRYVDDPAALGQADTVADGNGILGHLLGGKDVSRQLAGQAAAQTGIGEGVLKAMLPVVAAMMMGAMSKRVGQPAALGASTGDGGGLLGMLTPALDSNRDGSVVDDVAGLVSRLLSGR
;
A
#
# COMPACT_ATOMS: atom_id res chain seq x y z
N MET A 1 13.90 -5.05 0.81
CA MET A 1 12.82 -5.96 0.37
C MET A 1 11.64 -5.09 -0.04
N ASP A 2 11.25 -5.12 -1.29
CA ASP A 2 10.18 -4.30 -1.83
C ASP A 2 8.80 -4.85 -1.40
N ILE A 3 7.75 -4.00 -1.42
CA ILE A 3 6.36 -4.41 -1.10
C ILE A 3 5.92 -5.52 -2.05
N LEU A 4 6.31 -5.44 -3.32
CA LEU A 4 6.01 -6.46 -4.31
C LEU A 4 6.66 -7.82 -3.97
N ASP A 5 7.91 -7.81 -3.51
CA ASP A 5 8.60 -9.03 -3.06
C ASP A 5 7.93 -9.64 -1.83
N LEU A 6 7.46 -8.80 -0.91
CA LEU A 6 6.76 -9.24 0.28
C LEU A 6 5.40 -9.87 -0.06
N ILE A 7 4.68 -9.31 -1.01
CA ILE A 7 3.42 -9.86 -1.50
C ILE A 7 3.65 -11.19 -2.25
N ARG A 8 4.66 -11.26 -3.13
CA ARG A 8 4.99 -12.48 -3.88
C ARG A 8 5.52 -13.59 -2.98
N GLY A 9 6.34 -13.22 -1.98
CA GLY A 9 6.90 -14.14 -1.01
C GLY A 9 5.94 -14.52 0.11
N ALA A 10 4.77 -13.87 0.20
CA ALA A 10 3.79 -14.17 1.23
C ALA A 10 3.41 -15.64 1.18
N GLN A 11 3.68 -16.35 2.27
CA GLN A 11 3.39 -17.78 2.44
C GLN A 11 4.01 -18.69 1.35
N GLY A 12 5.23 -18.40 0.91
CA GLY A 12 5.90 -19.22 -0.11
C GLY A 12 5.20 -19.25 -1.47
N GLY A 13 4.48 -18.19 -1.83
CA GLY A 13 3.74 -18.07 -3.09
C GLY A 13 2.25 -18.44 -2.98
N GLY A 14 1.75 -18.80 -1.80
CA GLY A 14 0.35 -19.17 -1.59
C GLY A 14 -0.63 -18.06 -1.99
N ALA A 15 -0.25 -16.80 -1.80
CA ALA A 15 -1.06 -15.66 -2.24
C ALA A 15 -1.21 -15.59 -3.77
N VAL A 16 -0.15 -15.89 -4.52
CA VAL A 16 -0.19 -15.94 -6.00
C VAL A 16 -1.11 -17.04 -6.48
N GLN A 17 -1.00 -18.24 -5.89
CA GLN A 17 -1.85 -19.38 -6.22
C GLN A 17 -3.33 -19.09 -5.89
N GLN A 18 -3.61 -18.49 -4.74
CA GLN A 18 -4.97 -18.13 -4.35
C GLN A 18 -5.60 -17.14 -5.32
N LEU A 19 -4.86 -16.09 -5.71
CA LEU A 19 -5.31 -15.15 -6.74
C LEU A 19 -5.52 -15.83 -8.09
N GLY A 20 -4.63 -16.75 -8.48
CA GLY A 20 -4.77 -17.51 -9.71
C GLY A 20 -6.08 -18.31 -9.74
N GLN A 21 -6.38 -19.04 -8.68
CA GLN A 21 -7.61 -19.80 -8.55
C GLN A 21 -8.87 -18.93 -8.54
N GLN A 22 -8.81 -17.81 -7.80
CA GLN A 22 -9.96 -16.91 -7.64
C GLN A 22 -10.32 -16.18 -8.93
N PHE A 23 -9.33 -15.79 -9.73
CA PHE A 23 -9.53 -14.98 -10.93
C PHE A 23 -9.33 -15.74 -12.24
N GLY A 24 -9.04 -17.05 -12.17
CA GLY A 24 -8.84 -17.91 -13.35
C GLY A 24 -7.57 -17.56 -14.13
N LEU A 25 -6.52 -17.14 -13.43
CA LEU A 25 -5.23 -16.72 -13.98
C LEU A 25 -4.14 -17.76 -13.67
N ASP A 26 -3.17 -17.89 -14.56
CA ASP A 26 -1.94 -18.62 -14.24
C ASP A 26 -0.97 -17.76 -13.39
N ASP A 27 0.06 -18.39 -12.80
CA ASP A 27 1.03 -17.74 -11.92
C ASP A 27 1.79 -16.59 -12.62
N ARG A 28 2.00 -16.70 -13.92
CA ARG A 28 2.67 -15.65 -14.72
C ARG A 28 1.75 -14.47 -14.91
N GLN A 29 0.48 -14.72 -15.19
CA GLN A 29 -0.54 -13.68 -15.33
C GLN A 29 -0.76 -12.97 -14.00
N VAL A 30 -0.85 -13.70 -12.89
CA VAL A 30 -0.94 -13.10 -11.54
C VAL A 30 0.29 -12.24 -11.25
N SER A 31 1.49 -12.75 -11.54
CA SER A 31 2.73 -12.00 -11.35
C SER A 31 2.80 -10.74 -12.22
N ALA A 32 2.33 -10.80 -13.46
CA ALA A 32 2.23 -9.65 -14.34
C ALA A 32 1.21 -8.62 -13.82
N ALA A 33 0.02 -9.08 -13.38
CA ALA A 33 -0.99 -8.23 -12.77
C ALA A 33 -0.45 -7.50 -11.53
N LEU A 34 0.18 -8.22 -10.61
CA LEU A 34 0.79 -7.63 -9.41
C LEU A 34 1.88 -6.62 -9.75
N SER A 35 2.72 -6.93 -10.77
CA SER A 35 3.78 -6.00 -11.22
C SER A 35 3.25 -4.70 -11.80
N ALA A 36 2.06 -4.73 -12.40
CA ALA A 36 1.40 -3.54 -12.93
C ALA A 36 0.60 -2.78 -11.85
N LEU A 37 -0.14 -3.51 -11.00
CA LEU A 37 -1.07 -2.92 -10.03
C LEU A 37 -0.38 -2.36 -8.79
N VAL A 38 0.60 -3.08 -8.21
CA VAL A 38 1.23 -2.69 -6.93
C VAL A 38 1.97 -1.35 -7.03
N PRO A 39 2.84 -1.08 -8.04
CA PRO A 39 3.48 0.22 -8.17
C PRO A 39 2.50 1.36 -8.40
N ALA A 40 1.44 1.11 -9.16
CA ALA A 40 0.43 2.11 -9.46
C ALA A 40 -0.43 2.45 -8.22
N LEU A 41 -0.77 1.44 -7.39
CA LEU A 41 -1.42 1.65 -6.09
C LEU A 41 -0.49 2.40 -5.12
N ALA A 42 0.80 2.07 -5.09
CA ALA A 42 1.79 2.77 -4.27
C ALA A 42 1.92 4.24 -4.67
N ALA A 43 1.97 4.54 -5.97
CA ALA A 43 1.98 5.91 -6.48
C ALA A 43 0.68 6.67 -6.15
N GLY A 44 -0.46 5.99 -6.15
CA GLY A 44 -1.74 6.53 -5.69
C GLY A 44 -1.72 6.88 -4.21
N ALA A 45 -1.22 5.96 -3.38
CA ALA A 45 -1.05 6.15 -1.95
C ALA A 45 -0.14 7.35 -1.64
N GLN A 46 0.99 7.49 -2.34
CA GLN A 46 1.90 8.63 -2.17
C GLN A 46 1.22 9.97 -2.49
N ARG A 47 0.47 10.03 -3.60
CA ARG A 47 -0.26 11.26 -3.97
C ARG A 47 -1.30 11.63 -2.93
N ASN A 48 -2.03 10.65 -2.41
CA ASN A 48 -3.06 10.88 -1.41
C ASN A 48 -2.45 11.23 -0.04
N ALA A 49 -1.30 10.64 0.31
CA ALA A 49 -0.56 10.97 1.53
C ALA A 49 0.08 12.38 1.52
N SER A 50 0.20 13.01 0.33
CA SER A 50 0.66 14.40 0.21
C SER A 50 -0.39 15.42 0.68
N ASP A 51 -1.65 14.99 0.84
CA ASP A 51 -2.73 15.77 1.43
C ASP A 51 -2.95 15.35 2.89
N ALA A 52 -3.17 16.32 3.79
CA ALA A 52 -3.30 16.04 5.23
C ALA A 52 -4.45 15.11 5.56
N GLN A 53 -5.60 15.26 4.89
CA GLN A 53 -6.76 14.39 5.08
C GLN A 53 -6.52 12.98 4.53
N GLY A 54 -5.82 12.86 3.39
CA GLY A 54 -5.44 11.58 2.81
C GLY A 54 -4.44 10.83 3.69
N LEU A 55 -3.48 11.54 4.28
CA LEU A 55 -2.51 10.96 5.22
C LEU A 55 -3.20 10.46 6.49
N GLU A 56 -4.10 11.26 7.09
CA GLU A 56 -4.87 10.85 8.26
C GLU A 56 -5.72 9.61 7.99
N GLY A 57 -6.41 9.56 6.85
CA GLY A 57 -7.19 8.41 6.42
C GLY A 57 -6.33 7.16 6.23
N LEU A 58 -5.12 7.30 5.67
CA LEU A 58 -4.19 6.20 5.47
C LEU A 58 -3.64 5.68 6.81
N ILE A 59 -3.26 6.57 7.73
CA ILE A 59 -2.81 6.21 9.08
C ILE A 59 -3.95 5.51 9.85
N GLY A 60 -5.17 6.05 9.80
CA GLY A 60 -6.34 5.45 10.41
C GLY A 60 -6.61 4.04 9.88
N ALA A 61 -6.52 3.83 8.56
CA ALA A 61 -6.66 2.52 7.94
C ALA A 61 -5.55 1.56 8.37
N LEU A 62 -4.29 2.00 8.46
CA LEU A 62 -3.17 1.16 8.91
C LEU A 62 -3.27 0.74 10.37
N THR A 63 -3.78 1.61 11.23
CA THR A 63 -3.83 1.37 12.69
C THR A 63 -5.14 0.70 13.14
N GLY A 64 -6.24 0.95 12.43
CA GLY A 64 -7.57 0.50 12.83
C GLY A 64 -7.96 -0.89 12.32
N GLY A 65 -7.22 -1.49 11.38
CA GLY A 65 -7.58 -2.73 10.72
C GLY A 65 -6.67 -3.91 11.05
N GLN A 66 -7.26 -5.14 11.02
CA GLN A 66 -6.49 -6.40 11.10
C GLN A 66 -5.95 -6.81 9.72
N HIS A 67 -5.33 -5.85 9.00
CA HIS A 67 -4.94 -6.06 7.60
C HIS A 67 -3.79 -7.06 7.42
N GLN A 68 -3.02 -7.36 8.47
CA GLN A 68 -1.94 -8.35 8.45
C GLN A 68 -2.45 -9.73 8.01
N ARG A 69 -3.71 -10.08 8.32
CA ARG A 69 -4.35 -11.33 7.91
C ARG A 69 -4.30 -11.57 6.41
N TYR A 70 -4.34 -10.53 5.59
CA TYR A 70 -4.32 -10.65 4.12
C TYR A 70 -2.96 -11.09 3.56
N VAL A 71 -1.91 -11.00 4.38
CA VAL A 71 -0.57 -11.49 4.05
C VAL A 71 -0.28 -12.80 4.76
N ASP A 72 -0.87 -13.03 5.93
CA ASP A 72 -0.61 -14.19 6.77
C ASP A 72 -1.50 -15.39 6.44
N ASP A 73 -2.70 -15.16 5.89
CA ASP A 73 -3.66 -16.20 5.51
C ASP A 73 -4.14 -16.01 4.06
N PRO A 74 -3.61 -16.79 3.10
CA PRO A 74 -4.08 -16.73 1.71
C PRO A 74 -5.58 -17.02 1.55
N ALA A 75 -6.19 -17.85 2.41
CA ALA A 75 -7.61 -18.16 2.33
C ALA A 75 -8.49 -16.92 2.60
N ALA A 76 -7.98 -15.96 3.39
CA ALA A 76 -8.66 -14.70 3.62
C ALA A 76 -8.88 -13.90 2.32
N LEU A 77 -8.00 -14.04 1.33
CA LEU A 77 -8.09 -13.30 0.06
C LEU A 77 -9.33 -13.66 -0.77
N GLY A 78 -9.86 -14.87 -0.59
CA GLY A 78 -11.07 -15.35 -1.28
C GLY A 78 -12.39 -14.92 -0.61
N GLN A 79 -12.33 -14.26 0.54
CA GLN A 79 -13.53 -13.91 1.30
C GLN A 79 -14.19 -12.62 0.77
N ALA A 80 -15.52 -12.56 0.85
CA ALA A 80 -16.29 -11.38 0.43
C ALA A 80 -15.90 -10.12 1.24
N ASP A 81 -15.59 -10.31 2.52
CA ASP A 81 -15.16 -9.23 3.41
C ASP A 81 -13.84 -8.59 2.94
N THR A 82 -12.94 -9.37 2.36
CA THR A 82 -11.68 -8.84 1.79
C THR A 82 -11.95 -7.90 0.63
N VAL A 83 -12.94 -8.20 -0.20
CA VAL A 83 -13.32 -7.30 -1.31
C VAL A 83 -13.95 -6.01 -0.77
N ALA A 84 -14.79 -6.12 0.28
CA ALA A 84 -15.40 -4.96 0.92
C ALA A 84 -14.35 -4.04 1.56
N ASP A 85 -13.45 -4.61 2.37
CA ASP A 85 -12.34 -3.90 2.99
C ASP A 85 -11.40 -3.29 1.93
N GLY A 86 -11.05 -4.07 0.91
CA GLY A 86 -10.22 -3.63 -0.19
C GLY A 86 -10.81 -2.46 -0.97
N ASN A 87 -12.11 -2.41 -1.16
CA ASN A 87 -12.79 -1.27 -1.76
C ASN A 87 -12.70 -0.01 -0.89
N GLY A 88 -12.82 -0.14 0.43
CA GLY A 88 -12.57 0.94 1.38
C GLY A 88 -11.12 1.44 1.28
N ILE A 89 -10.16 0.52 1.30
CA ILE A 89 -8.73 0.83 1.15
C ILE A 89 -8.45 1.53 -0.18
N LEU A 90 -9.03 1.06 -1.29
CA LEU A 90 -8.89 1.72 -2.61
C LEU A 90 -9.40 3.16 -2.59
N GLY A 91 -10.47 3.44 -1.86
CA GLY A 91 -10.97 4.79 -1.67
C GLY A 91 -9.93 5.70 -1.02
N HIS A 92 -9.24 5.19 0.01
CA HIS A 92 -8.16 5.92 0.70
C HIS A 92 -6.86 6.00 -0.12
N LEU A 93 -6.54 4.98 -0.93
CA LEU A 93 -5.32 4.98 -1.73
C LEU A 93 -5.43 5.81 -3.01
N LEU A 94 -6.58 5.78 -3.67
CA LEU A 94 -6.75 6.35 -5.00
C LEU A 94 -7.68 7.58 -5.04
N GLY A 95 -8.40 7.85 -3.96
CA GLY A 95 -9.30 8.99 -3.85
C GLY A 95 -10.59 8.88 -4.68
N GLY A 96 -10.75 7.83 -5.52
CA GLY A 96 -11.98 7.71 -6.32
C GLY A 96 -12.06 6.48 -7.22
N LYS A 97 -13.31 6.15 -7.60
CA LYS A 97 -13.61 5.00 -8.46
C LYS A 97 -13.11 5.16 -9.91
N ASP A 98 -13.01 6.40 -10.39
CA ASP A 98 -12.56 6.66 -11.76
C ASP A 98 -11.07 6.40 -11.92
N VAL A 99 -10.27 6.72 -10.90
CA VAL A 99 -8.84 6.41 -10.86
C VAL A 99 -8.63 4.88 -10.85
N SER A 100 -9.45 4.13 -10.10
CA SER A 100 -9.40 2.66 -10.09
C SER A 100 -9.70 2.07 -11.47
N ARG A 101 -10.66 2.63 -12.22
CA ARG A 101 -10.97 2.19 -13.60
C ARG A 101 -9.83 2.48 -14.56
N GLN A 102 -9.27 3.69 -14.51
CA GLN A 102 -8.12 4.05 -15.35
C GLN A 102 -6.92 3.15 -15.10
N LEU A 103 -6.68 2.83 -13.82
CA LEU A 103 -5.60 1.94 -13.41
C LEU A 103 -5.81 0.51 -13.94
N ALA A 104 -7.04 -0.02 -13.86
CA ALA A 104 -7.37 -1.33 -14.42
C ALA A 104 -7.18 -1.34 -15.95
N GLY A 105 -7.61 -0.29 -16.65
CA GLY A 105 -7.42 -0.17 -18.09
C GLY A 105 -5.94 -0.08 -18.51
N GLN A 106 -5.13 0.68 -17.79
CA GLN A 106 -3.69 0.76 -18.04
C GLN A 106 -2.98 -0.58 -17.78
N ALA A 107 -3.33 -1.26 -16.69
CA ALA A 107 -2.78 -2.57 -16.37
C ALA A 107 -3.21 -3.62 -17.43
N ALA A 108 -4.45 -3.54 -17.95
CA ALA A 108 -4.93 -4.41 -19.01
C ALA A 108 -4.10 -4.24 -20.30
N ALA A 109 -3.82 -3.00 -20.67
CA ALA A 109 -2.99 -2.69 -21.83
C ALA A 109 -1.54 -3.21 -21.69
N GLN A 110 -1.00 -3.23 -20.47
CA GLN A 110 0.36 -3.70 -20.21
C GLN A 110 0.47 -5.23 -20.11
N THR A 111 -0.55 -5.88 -19.56
CA THR A 111 -0.48 -7.32 -19.22
C THR A 111 -1.22 -8.21 -20.21
N GLY A 112 -2.10 -7.66 -21.03
CA GLY A 112 -3.01 -8.43 -21.87
C GLY A 112 -4.14 -9.14 -21.12
N ILE A 113 -4.26 -8.93 -19.80
CA ILE A 113 -5.32 -9.49 -18.97
C ILE A 113 -6.57 -8.62 -19.12
N GLY A 114 -7.76 -9.24 -19.15
CA GLY A 114 -9.01 -8.51 -19.26
C GLY A 114 -9.21 -7.46 -18.17
N GLU A 115 -9.62 -6.24 -18.56
CA GLU A 115 -9.84 -5.11 -17.63
C GLU A 115 -10.81 -5.49 -16.49
N GLY A 116 -11.85 -6.26 -16.77
CA GLY A 116 -12.81 -6.74 -15.78
C GLY A 116 -12.17 -7.58 -14.69
N VAL A 117 -11.22 -8.44 -15.05
CA VAL A 117 -10.46 -9.28 -14.11
C VAL A 117 -9.55 -8.40 -13.25
N LEU A 118 -8.78 -7.50 -13.86
CA LEU A 118 -7.89 -6.60 -13.13
C LEU A 118 -8.65 -5.66 -12.21
N LYS A 119 -9.82 -5.17 -12.64
CA LYS A 119 -10.70 -4.37 -11.79
C LYS A 119 -11.21 -5.15 -10.57
N ALA A 120 -11.55 -6.44 -10.75
CA ALA A 120 -11.94 -7.31 -9.65
C ALA A 120 -10.75 -7.68 -8.73
N MET A 121 -9.53 -7.72 -9.25
CA MET A 121 -8.31 -7.94 -8.47
C MET A 121 -7.91 -6.74 -7.62
N LEU A 122 -8.20 -5.51 -8.06
CA LEU A 122 -7.76 -4.28 -7.40
C LEU A 122 -8.05 -4.25 -5.89
N PRO A 123 -9.28 -4.52 -5.40
CA PRO A 123 -9.55 -4.49 -3.96
C PRO A 123 -8.75 -5.54 -3.19
N VAL A 124 -8.56 -6.73 -3.75
CA VAL A 124 -7.79 -7.79 -3.10
C VAL A 124 -6.30 -7.41 -3.03
N VAL A 125 -5.75 -6.87 -4.12
CA VAL A 125 -4.35 -6.40 -4.17
C VAL A 125 -4.15 -5.21 -3.22
N ALA A 126 -5.12 -4.29 -3.10
CA ALA A 126 -5.07 -3.19 -2.15
C ALA A 126 -5.09 -3.68 -0.69
N ALA A 127 -5.92 -4.68 -0.38
CA ALA A 127 -5.96 -5.31 0.95
C ALA A 127 -4.62 -5.99 1.29
N MET A 128 -4.02 -6.72 0.33
CA MET A 128 -2.70 -7.32 0.49
C MET A 128 -1.61 -6.27 0.70
N MET A 129 -1.64 -5.19 -0.06
CA MET A 129 -0.67 -4.09 0.08
C MET A 129 -0.79 -3.43 1.46
N MET A 130 -2.00 -3.18 1.94
CA MET A 130 -2.25 -2.66 3.28
C MET A 130 -1.74 -3.63 4.36
N GLY A 131 -1.97 -4.94 4.19
CA GLY A 131 -1.45 -5.99 5.06
C GLY A 131 0.08 -6.01 5.11
N ALA A 132 0.74 -5.89 3.95
CA ALA A 132 2.19 -5.82 3.86
C ALA A 132 2.76 -4.56 4.53
N MET A 133 2.09 -3.41 4.37
CA MET A 133 2.46 -2.16 5.04
C MET A 133 2.25 -2.24 6.55
N SER A 134 1.11 -2.76 7.02
CA SER A 134 0.83 -2.96 8.45
C SER A 134 1.85 -3.89 9.10
N LYS A 135 2.28 -4.93 8.40
CA LYS A 135 3.33 -5.85 8.88
C LYS A 135 4.68 -5.16 9.03
N ARG A 136 5.02 -4.24 8.13
CA ARG A 136 6.25 -3.43 8.24
C ARG A 136 6.19 -2.45 9.42
N VAL A 137 5.05 -1.79 9.62
CA VAL A 137 4.87 -0.84 10.74
C VAL A 137 4.86 -1.55 12.09
N GLY A 138 4.31 -2.76 12.16
CA GLY A 138 4.24 -3.57 13.39
C GLY A 138 5.56 -4.25 13.77
N GLN A 139 6.61 -4.20 12.96
CA GLN A 139 7.92 -4.76 13.32
C GLN A 139 8.70 -3.75 14.16
N PRO A 140 9.19 -4.13 15.38
CA PRO A 140 9.94 -3.21 16.26
C PRO A 140 11.19 -2.60 15.62
N ALA A 141 11.75 -3.25 14.61
CA ALA A 141 12.88 -2.74 13.81
C ALA A 141 12.52 -1.52 12.96
N ALA A 142 11.24 -1.30 12.66
CA ALA A 142 10.82 -0.12 11.89
C ALA A 142 10.71 1.15 12.76
N LEU A 143 10.58 0.98 14.07
CA LEU A 143 10.46 2.08 15.03
C LEU A 143 11.77 2.41 15.75
N GLY A 144 12.75 1.50 15.72
CA GLY A 144 13.96 1.60 16.54
C GLY A 144 15.30 1.62 15.83
N ALA A 145 15.37 1.44 14.53
CA ALA A 145 16.63 1.33 13.80
C ALA A 145 16.78 2.39 12.70
N SER A 146 16.65 3.64 13.05
CA SER A 146 17.04 4.73 12.14
C SER A 146 17.94 5.73 12.83
N THR A 147 19.12 5.25 13.22
CA THR A 147 20.32 6.08 13.23
C THR A 147 21.14 5.71 12.00
N GLY A 148 20.72 6.17 10.80
CA GLY A 148 21.57 6.15 9.60
C GLY A 148 21.14 5.14 8.54
N ASP A 149 20.03 5.23 7.97
CA ASP A 149 19.68 5.04 6.54
C ASP A 149 18.15 4.88 6.43
N GLY A 150 17.49 5.77 5.73
CA GLY A 150 16.03 6.04 5.73
C GLY A 150 15.05 4.90 5.38
N GLY A 151 15.14 3.74 6.01
CA GLY A 151 14.39 2.54 5.66
C GLY A 151 13.07 2.26 6.41
N GLY A 152 12.57 3.18 7.24
CA GLY A 152 11.29 3.01 7.95
C GLY A 152 10.14 3.80 7.32
N LEU A 153 8.97 3.79 7.98
CA LEU A 153 7.82 4.60 7.57
C LEU A 153 8.20 6.09 7.42
N LEU A 154 9.09 6.59 8.30
CA LEU A 154 9.68 7.92 8.17
C LEU A 154 10.45 8.07 6.86
N GLY A 155 11.21 7.07 6.42
CA GLY A 155 11.95 7.13 5.15
C GLY A 155 11.05 7.17 3.93
N MET A 156 9.86 6.57 3.99
CA MET A 156 8.83 6.69 2.95
C MET A 156 8.13 8.05 2.97
N LEU A 157 8.05 8.68 4.13
CA LEU A 157 7.43 10.00 4.33
C LEU A 157 8.46 11.14 4.25
N THR A 158 9.76 10.83 4.29
CA THR A 158 10.85 11.82 4.21
C THR A 158 10.65 12.83 3.08
N PRO A 159 10.32 12.43 1.82
CA PRO A 159 10.11 13.41 0.75
C PRO A 159 8.90 14.32 0.96
N ALA A 160 7.94 13.93 1.80
CA ALA A 160 6.74 14.71 2.10
C ALA A 160 6.91 15.59 3.36
N LEU A 161 7.81 15.19 4.27
CA LEU A 161 8.06 15.88 5.55
C LEU A 161 9.35 16.72 5.52
N ASP A 162 10.24 16.46 4.57
CA ASP A 162 11.49 17.21 4.36
C ASP A 162 11.18 18.45 3.51
N SER A 163 10.75 19.51 4.18
CA SER A 163 10.37 20.79 3.54
C SER A 163 11.55 21.51 2.92
N ASN A 164 12.76 21.30 3.44
CA ASN A 164 13.98 21.98 3.01
C ASN A 164 14.88 21.10 2.13
N ARG A 165 14.56 19.79 1.98
CA ARG A 165 15.29 18.78 1.18
C ARG A 165 16.72 18.56 1.62
N ASP A 166 17.02 18.68 2.91
CA ASP A 166 18.34 18.41 3.48
C ASP A 166 18.53 16.95 3.96
N GLY A 167 17.46 16.13 3.86
CA GLY A 167 17.46 14.73 4.29
C GLY A 167 17.20 14.53 5.79
N SER A 168 16.91 15.59 6.55
CA SER A 168 16.69 15.55 8.00
C SER A 168 15.25 15.91 8.39
N VAL A 169 14.38 14.92 8.50
CA VAL A 169 12.99 15.10 8.95
C VAL A 169 12.91 15.56 10.39
N VAL A 170 13.90 15.25 11.21
CA VAL A 170 13.90 15.55 12.65
C VAL A 170 13.98 17.04 12.90
N ASP A 171 14.72 17.78 12.09
CA ASP A 171 14.89 19.23 12.20
C ASP A 171 13.63 19.99 11.78
N ASP A 172 12.98 19.54 10.71
CA ASP A 172 11.72 20.12 10.23
C ASP A 172 10.56 19.89 11.21
N VAL A 173 10.48 18.71 11.81
CA VAL A 173 9.48 18.39 12.85
C VAL A 173 9.76 19.19 14.12
N ALA A 174 11.01 19.34 14.54
CA ALA A 174 11.38 20.18 15.68
C ALA A 174 11.06 21.65 15.43
N GLY A 175 11.27 22.15 14.21
CA GLY A 175 10.91 23.49 13.78
C GLY A 175 9.38 23.73 13.83
N LEU A 176 8.61 22.73 13.43
CA LEU A 176 7.14 22.78 13.42
C LEU A 176 6.57 22.80 14.85
N VAL A 177 7.11 21.96 15.72
CA VAL A 177 6.75 21.90 17.15
C VAL A 177 7.13 23.22 17.87
N SER A 178 8.31 23.80 17.56
CA SER A 178 8.73 25.08 18.12
C SER A 178 7.81 26.22 17.70
N ARG A 179 7.35 26.25 16.45
CA ARG A 179 6.38 27.25 15.96
C ARG A 179 5.01 27.10 16.62
N LEU A 180 4.55 25.88 16.87
CA LEU A 180 3.27 25.61 17.54
C LEU A 180 3.32 26.05 19.03
N LEU A 181 4.46 25.87 19.70
CA LEU A 181 4.66 26.26 21.10
C LEU A 181 4.96 27.74 21.28
N SER A 182 5.50 28.42 20.26
CA SER A 182 5.84 29.88 20.30
C SER A 182 4.69 30.75 19.86
N GLY A 183 3.59 30.21 19.38
CA GLY A 183 2.41 30.90 18.87
C GLY A 183 1.36 31.24 19.95
N ARG A 184 1.81 31.61 21.16
CA ARG A 184 0.95 32.20 22.20
C ARG A 184 1.41 33.59 22.51
#